data_0bbe7126659aa5a4f0b1e9d6cb9020e6
#
_entry.id   0bbe7126659aa5a4f0b1e9d6cb9020e6
#
_cell.length_a   1.000
_cell.length_b   1.000
_cell.length_c   1.000
_cell.angle_alpha   90.00
_cell.angle_beta   90.00
_cell.angle_gamma   90.00
#
_symmetry.space_group_name_H-M   'P 1'
#
loop_
_entity.id
_entity.type
_entity.pdbx_description
1 polymer ?
#
loop_
_entity_poly.entity_id
_entity_poly.type
_entity_poly.pdbx_seq_one_letter_code
_entity_poly.pdbx_strand_id
1 'polypeptide(L)'
;MMIEMRLMGGEKKARESVNEYPALNEYLGIEGLPELTTAAQKLLIGPDSPAIREKRVCSFQTISGTGAVHLGGLFLARFHPQHPAVYLSSPTWANHNQVFTSAGLSLGQYPYFHPETKGLDIDGMLAGLRAAPAGSVILLHPCAHNPTGVDPTQEQWKQIAQAMRERNHFPFFDCAYQGFASGDLIRDSWAIRYFVDQGFELCIAQSFAKNFGLYGQRTGAFHFVAAPGPDAVSTTANIATQLSSLQRAEISNPPAYGAYIASRILNDPQLFAMWEDDLRTMSGRIIDMRKGLRQRLEAKGTPGKWEHITDQIGMFSFTGLTEPQVKLLKEKYHVYMVFPFSSPLAPLGS
;
A
#
# COMPACT_ATOMS: atom_id res chain seq x y z
N MET A 1 4.47 0.96 22.58
CA MET A 1 5.86 1.44 22.57
C MET A 1 6.04 2.17 21.24
N MET A 2 5.83 3.48 21.22
CA MET A 2 6.22 4.30 20.08
C MET A 2 7.74 4.22 20.00
N ILE A 3 8.25 3.55 18.98
CA ILE A 3 9.67 3.65 18.64
C ILE A 3 9.85 5.08 18.19
N GLU A 4 10.60 5.85 18.96
CA GLU A 4 11.08 7.15 18.52
C GLU A 4 11.90 6.88 17.24
N MET A 5 11.28 7.11 16.10
CA MET A 5 11.98 7.01 14.82
C MET A 5 12.92 8.22 14.77
N ARG A 6 14.19 7.99 15.14
CA ARG A 6 15.24 8.97 14.82
C ARG A 6 15.18 9.22 13.32
N LEU A 7 15.16 10.48 12.93
CA LEU A 7 15.27 10.89 11.54
C LEU A 7 16.42 10.12 10.89
N MET A 8 16.10 9.41 9.83
CA MET A 8 17.09 8.65 9.07
C MET A 8 18.14 9.59 8.50
N GLY A 9 19.38 9.15 8.38
CA GLY A 9 20.49 9.99 7.95
C GLY A 9 20.26 10.67 6.60
N GLY A 10 19.65 9.95 5.65
CA GLY A 10 19.26 10.48 4.33
C GLY A 10 18.15 11.53 4.42
N GLU A 11 17.13 11.29 5.24
CA GLU A 11 16.02 12.23 5.44
C GLU A 11 16.51 13.55 6.10
N LYS A 12 17.39 13.47 7.08
CA LYS A 12 17.94 14.66 7.73
C LYS A 12 18.70 15.54 6.73
N LYS A 13 19.58 14.97 5.93
CA LYS A 13 20.33 15.70 4.88
C LYS A 13 19.40 16.28 3.81
N ALA A 14 18.38 15.53 3.40
CA ALA A 14 17.41 16.02 2.44
C ALA A 14 16.60 17.19 2.99
N ARG A 15 16.19 17.16 4.26
CA ARG A 15 15.49 18.28 4.92
C ARG A 15 16.35 19.54 5.02
N GLU A 16 17.64 19.39 5.35
CA GLU A 16 18.58 20.49 5.38
C GLU A 16 18.68 21.17 4.01
N SER A 17 18.80 20.40 2.92
CA SER A 17 18.86 20.95 1.57
C SER A 17 17.55 21.58 1.08
N VAL A 18 16.39 21.07 1.53
CA VAL A 18 15.07 21.61 1.16
C VAL A 18 14.79 22.95 1.83
N ASN A 19 15.28 23.18 3.04
CA ASN A 19 15.10 24.45 3.74
C ASN A 19 15.80 25.64 3.03
N GLU A 20 16.68 25.36 2.07
CA GLU A 20 17.34 26.38 1.25
C GLU A 20 16.52 26.79 -0.01
N TYR A 21 15.35 26.14 -0.25
CA TYR A 21 14.52 26.45 -1.41
C TYR A 21 13.60 27.65 -1.14
N PRO A 22 13.74 28.75 -1.93
CA PRO A 22 12.90 29.94 -1.78
C PRO A 22 11.43 29.72 -2.12
N ALA A 23 11.10 28.67 -2.90
CA ALA A 23 9.78 28.42 -3.48
C ALA A 23 8.87 27.51 -2.63
N LEU A 24 9.19 27.26 -1.37
CA LEU A 24 8.39 26.34 -0.51
C LEU A 24 6.96 26.80 -0.22
N ASN A 25 6.66 28.08 -0.46
CA ASN A 25 5.33 28.67 -0.23
C ASN A 25 4.49 28.80 -1.51
N GLU A 26 5.06 28.45 -2.67
CA GLU A 26 4.31 28.49 -3.92
C GLU A 26 3.47 27.22 -4.11
N TYR A 27 2.36 27.40 -4.82
CA TYR A 27 1.53 26.25 -5.21
C TYR A 27 2.26 25.30 -6.15
N LEU A 28 2.18 24.02 -5.89
CA LEU A 28 2.50 23.00 -6.89
C LEU A 28 1.41 22.97 -7.98
N GLY A 29 1.72 22.38 -9.13
CA GLY A 29 0.69 21.99 -10.08
C GLY A 29 -0.34 21.04 -9.46
N ILE A 30 -1.50 20.92 -10.09
CA ILE A 30 -2.57 20.01 -9.63
C ILE A 30 -2.05 18.58 -9.51
N GLU A 31 -1.22 18.13 -10.44
CA GLU A 31 -0.64 16.79 -10.47
C GLU A 31 0.49 16.59 -9.43
N GLY A 32 0.90 17.67 -8.76
CA GLY A 32 1.99 17.68 -7.79
C GLY A 32 3.34 17.98 -8.41
N LEU A 33 4.41 17.59 -7.72
CA LEU A 33 5.80 17.79 -8.13
C LEU A 33 6.21 16.74 -9.18
N PRO A 34 6.52 17.13 -10.45
CA PRO A 34 6.84 16.16 -11.52
C PRO A 34 8.02 15.26 -11.21
N GLU A 35 9.05 15.79 -10.53
CA GLU A 35 10.23 15.03 -10.12
C GLU A 35 9.88 13.94 -9.11
N LEU A 36 8.90 14.18 -8.23
CA LEU A 36 8.40 13.16 -7.30
C LEU A 36 7.58 12.12 -8.05
N THR A 37 6.59 12.53 -8.84
CA THR A 37 5.67 11.59 -9.49
C THR A 37 6.39 10.68 -10.48
N THR A 38 7.38 11.22 -11.21
CA THR A 38 8.25 10.43 -12.10
C THR A 38 9.15 9.45 -11.34
N ALA A 39 9.76 9.87 -10.24
CA ALA A 39 10.58 8.98 -9.43
C ALA A 39 9.74 7.91 -8.71
N ALA A 40 8.56 8.27 -8.24
CA ALA A 40 7.62 7.38 -7.56
C ALA A 40 7.15 6.23 -8.47
N GLN A 41 6.77 6.51 -9.72
CA GLN A 41 6.40 5.47 -10.66
C GLN A 41 7.57 4.54 -10.99
N LYS A 42 8.80 5.09 -11.19
CA LYS A 42 9.99 4.27 -11.45
C LYS A 42 10.33 3.36 -10.27
N LEU A 43 10.15 3.85 -9.05
CA LEU A 43 10.38 3.08 -7.83
C LEU A 43 9.48 1.84 -7.76
N LEU A 44 8.19 2.00 -8.08
CA LEU A 44 7.21 0.90 -8.06
C LEU A 44 7.35 -0.04 -9.25
N ILE A 45 7.29 0.50 -10.46
CA ILE A 45 7.10 -0.26 -11.69
C ILE A 45 8.45 -0.72 -12.26
N GLY A 46 9.54 -0.03 -11.90
CA GLY A 46 10.88 -0.21 -12.44
C GLY A 46 11.18 0.78 -13.57
N PRO A 47 12.40 1.35 -13.59
CA PRO A 47 12.77 2.39 -14.55
C PRO A 47 12.73 1.91 -16.01
N ASP A 48 12.96 0.61 -16.22
CA ASP A 48 13.03 -0.02 -17.55
C ASP A 48 11.70 -0.66 -17.99
N SER A 49 10.63 -0.46 -17.21
CA SER A 49 9.32 -1.02 -17.54
C SER A 49 8.81 -0.56 -18.91
N PRO A 50 8.30 -1.47 -19.75
CA PRO A 50 7.63 -1.10 -21.00
C PRO A 50 6.51 -0.07 -20.78
N ALA A 51 5.76 -0.19 -19.68
CA ALA A 51 4.66 0.73 -19.38
C ALA A 51 5.14 2.20 -19.26
N ILE A 52 6.34 2.43 -18.69
CA ILE A 52 6.94 3.77 -18.60
C ILE A 52 7.44 4.24 -19.97
N ARG A 53 8.19 3.38 -20.68
CA ARG A 53 8.73 3.73 -22.01
C ARG A 53 7.63 4.04 -23.03
N GLU A 54 6.53 3.31 -22.97
CA GLU A 54 5.36 3.45 -23.84
C GLU A 54 4.39 4.54 -23.38
N LYS A 55 4.72 5.29 -22.32
CA LYS A 55 3.90 6.37 -21.75
C LYS A 55 2.49 5.93 -21.36
N ARG A 56 2.36 4.72 -20.82
CA ARG A 56 1.10 4.12 -20.35
C ARG A 56 0.81 4.36 -18.88
N VAL A 57 1.58 5.23 -18.23
CA VAL A 57 1.44 5.54 -16.80
C VAL A 57 1.19 7.02 -16.63
N CYS A 58 0.13 7.38 -15.92
CA CYS A 58 -0.02 8.72 -15.37
C CYS A 58 0.06 8.67 -13.85
N SER A 59 0.61 9.72 -13.25
CA SER A 59 0.93 9.77 -11.82
C SER A 59 0.59 11.11 -11.22
N PHE A 60 -0.04 11.08 -10.03
CA PHE A 60 -0.47 12.26 -9.28
C PHE A 60 0.09 12.20 -7.87
N GLN A 61 0.68 13.28 -7.40
CA GLN A 61 1.01 13.41 -6.00
C GLN A 61 -0.28 13.55 -5.18
N THR A 62 -0.36 12.87 -4.04
CA THR A 62 -1.55 12.81 -3.20
C THR A 62 -1.26 13.11 -1.74
N ILE A 63 -2.31 13.33 -0.95
CA ILE A 63 -2.22 13.46 0.50
C ILE A 63 -1.97 12.07 1.11
N SER A 64 -0.74 11.59 0.98
CA SER A 64 -0.28 10.26 1.39
C SER A 64 -1.08 9.13 0.72
N GLY A 65 -0.93 7.89 1.21
CA GLY A 65 -1.65 6.73 0.69
C GLY A 65 -3.17 6.84 0.83
N THR A 66 -3.67 7.42 1.91
CA THR A 66 -5.12 7.63 2.10
C THR A 66 -5.71 8.48 0.98
N GLY A 67 -5.06 9.59 0.63
CA GLY A 67 -5.50 10.43 -0.48
C GLY A 67 -5.37 9.71 -1.83
N ALA A 68 -4.37 8.85 -2.00
CA ALA A 68 -4.22 8.04 -3.21
C ALA A 68 -5.34 7.00 -3.36
N VAL A 69 -5.70 6.30 -2.28
CA VAL A 69 -6.84 5.35 -2.27
C VAL A 69 -8.14 6.10 -2.56
N HIS A 70 -8.34 7.28 -1.95
CA HIS A 70 -9.55 8.08 -2.15
C HIS A 70 -9.66 8.61 -3.59
N LEU A 71 -8.59 9.18 -4.15
CA LEU A 71 -8.56 9.66 -5.54
C LEU A 71 -8.89 8.54 -6.52
N GLY A 72 -8.28 7.35 -6.32
CA GLY A 72 -8.59 6.17 -7.12
C GLY A 72 -10.03 5.69 -6.94
N GLY A 73 -10.57 5.73 -5.72
CA GLY A 73 -11.97 5.43 -5.43
C GLY A 73 -12.92 6.36 -6.16
N LEU A 74 -12.70 7.68 -6.08
CA LEU A 74 -13.49 8.69 -6.81
C LEU A 74 -13.42 8.49 -8.32
N PHE A 75 -12.22 8.21 -8.85
CA PHE A 75 -12.02 7.95 -10.27
C PHE A 75 -12.84 6.75 -10.72
N LEU A 76 -12.75 5.62 -10.02
CA LEU A 76 -13.49 4.41 -10.35
C LEU A 76 -15.01 4.59 -10.20
N ALA A 77 -15.45 5.25 -9.14
CA ALA A 77 -16.88 5.53 -8.94
C ALA A 77 -17.49 6.36 -10.07
N ARG A 78 -16.71 7.29 -10.62
CA ARG A 78 -17.21 8.25 -11.61
C ARG A 78 -17.05 7.77 -13.05
N PHE A 79 -15.97 7.04 -13.35
CA PHE A 79 -15.60 6.75 -14.73
C PHE A 79 -15.55 5.27 -15.10
N HIS A 80 -15.57 4.36 -14.11
CA HIS A 80 -15.62 2.94 -14.44
C HIS A 80 -17.02 2.60 -15.02
N PRO A 81 -17.09 2.05 -16.25
CA PRO A 81 -18.35 1.94 -16.99
C PRO A 81 -19.40 1.04 -16.33
N GLN A 82 -18.97 0.12 -15.47
CA GLN A 82 -19.86 -0.84 -14.81
C GLN A 82 -20.20 -0.46 -13.37
N HIS A 83 -19.68 0.67 -12.84
CA HIS A 83 -19.80 1.06 -11.42
C HIS A 83 -19.60 -0.13 -10.46
N PRO A 84 -18.44 -0.80 -10.52
CA PRO A 84 -18.23 -2.08 -9.84
C PRO A 84 -18.17 -1.91 -8.33
N ALA A 85 -18.46 -2.98 -7.60
CA ALA A 85 -18.09 -3.06 -6.20
C ALA A 85 -16.58 -3.21 -6.04
N VAL A 86 -16.03 -2.64 -4.97
CA VAL A 86 -14.64 -2.86 -4.55
C VAL A 86 -14.62 -4.03 -3.57
N TYR A 87 -13.90 -5.07 -3.91
CA TYR A 87 -13.70 -6.23 -3.04
C TYR A 87 -12.45 -6.06 -2.21
N LEU A 88 -12.61 -6.14 -0.90
CA LEU A 88 -11.57 -5.97 0.10
C LEU A 88 -11.19 -7.32 0.70
N SER A 89 -9.92 -7.49 1.08
CA SER A 89 -9.50 -8.66 1.87
C SER A 89 -10.18 -8.70 3.23
N SER A 90 -10.48 -9.89 3.73
CA SER A 90 -11.00 -10.09 5.09
C SER A 90 -9.95 -10.79 5.96
N PRO A 91 -9.33 -10.08 6.94
CA PRO A 91 -9.46 -8.65 7.25
C PRO A 91 -8.71 -7.74 6.26
N THR A 92 -8.95 -6.43 6.37
CA THR A 92 -8.22 -5.37 5.67
C THR A 92 -7.94 -4.19 6.60
N TRP A 93 -7.17 -3.19 6.14
CA TRP A 93 -7.05 -1.92 6.88
C TRP A 93 -8.43 -1.26 7.05
N ALA A 94 -8.83 -1.06 8.31
CA ALA A 94 -10.21 -0.67 8.64
C ALA A 94 -10.71 0.56 7.87
N ASN A 95 -9.81 1.52 7.57
CA ASN A 95 -10.18 2.74 6.87
C ASN A 95 -10.51 2.53 5.37
N HIS A 96 -10.17 1.40 4.76
CA HIS A 96 -10.57 1.10 3.38
C HIS A 96 -12.08 1.16 3.21
N ASN A 97 -12.83 0.60 4.17
CA ASN A 97 -14.29 0.64 4.14
C ASN A 97 -14.80 2.08 4.03
N GLN A 98 -14.33 2.96 4.92
CA GLN A 98 -14.77 4.35 4.96
C GLN A 98 -14.34 5.11 3.70
N VAL A 99 -13.09 4.91 3.22
CA VAL A 99 -12.57 5.65 2.06
C VAL A 99 -13.35 5.30 0.79
N PHE A 100 -13.58 4.02 0.50
CA PHE A 100 -14.32 3.64 -0.70
C PHE A 100 -15.80 3.96 -0.61
N THR A 101 -16.42 3.79 0.56
CA THR A 101 -17.82 4.17 0.77
C THR A 101 -18.03 5.68 0.61
N SER A 102 -17.10 6.51 1.13
CA SER A 102 -17.20 7.97 0.97
C SER A 102 -16.98 8.41 -0.48
N ALA A 103 -16.27 7.61 -1.28
CA ALA A 103 -16.13 7.82 -2.73
C ALA A 103 -17.38 7.38 -3.52
N GLY A 104 -18.39 6.78 -2.87
CA GLY A 104 -19.64 6.35 -3.50
C GLY A 104 -19.62 4.93 -4.05
N LEU A 105 -18.62 4.10 -3.69
CA LEU A 105 -18.51 2.72 -4.13
C LEU A 105 -19.14 1.73 -3.15
N SER A 106 -19.78 0.70 -3.68
CA SER A 106 -20.22 -0.45 -2.90
C SER A 106 -19.06 -1.38 -2.59
N LEU A 107 -19.15 -2.14 -1.50
CA LEU A 107 -18.09 -3.00 -1.03
C LEU A 107 -18.49 -4.46 -1.05
N GLY A 108 -17.55 -5.32 -1.42
CA GLY A 108 -17.56 -6.76 -1.21
C GLY A 108 -16.34 -7.19 -0.41
N GLN A 109 -16.26 -8.47 -0.10
CA GLN A 109 -15.11 -9.04 0.61
C GLN A 109 -14.70 -10.37 -0.02
N TYR A 110 -13.40 -10.70 0.12
CA TYR A 110 -12.86 -12.01 -0.20
C TYR A 110 -12.04 -12.54 0.98
N PRO A 111 -12.04 -13.87 1.24
CA PRO A 111 -11.20 -14.49 2.26
C PRO A 111 -9.73 -14.20 2.03
N TYR A 112 -8.95 -13.98 3.09
CA TYR A 112 -7.53 -13.70 2.99
C TYR A 112 -6.71 -14.40 4.06
N PHE A 113 -7.18 -14.38 5.29
CA PHE A 113 -6.45 -14.89 6.46
C PHE A 113 -7.12 -16.13 7.04
N HIS A 114 -6.33 -17.20 7.21
CA HIS A 114 -6.80 -18.42 7.82
C HIS A 114 -6.55 -18.41 9.34
N PRO A 115 -7.58 -18.39 10.18
CA PRO A 115 -7.43 -18.18 11.62
C PRO A 115 -6.67 -19.30 12.34
N GLU A 116 -6.78 -20.54 11.90
CA GLU A 116 -6.10 -21.69 12.53
C GLU A 116 -4.61 -21.73 12.18
N THR A 117 -4.28 -21.61 10.89
CA THR A 117 -2.87 -21.63 10.43
C THR A 117 -2.16 -20.29 10.65
N LYS A 118 -2.93 -19.22 10.87
CA LYS A 118 -2.44 -17.83 10.96
C LYS A 118 -1.63 -17.38 9.72
N GLY A 119 -1.93 -18.00 8.59
CA GLY A 119 -1.33 -17.79 7.29
C GLY A 119 -2.33 -17.27 6.25
N LEU A 120 -1.92 -17.24 4.99
CA LEU A 120 -2.78 -16.91 3.87
C LEU A 120 -3.79 -18.05 3.60
N ASP A 121 -5.05 -17.69 3.48
CA ASP A 121 -6.10 -18.58 2.94
C ASP A 121 -6.15 -18.45 1.41
N ILE A 122 -5.17 -19.03 0.75
CA ILE A 122 -5.06 -18.90 -0.71
C ILE A 122 -6.25 -19.53 -1.44
N ASP A 123 -6.73 -20.66 -0.98
CA ASP A 123 -7.86 -21.37 -1.61
C ASP A 123 -9.16 -20.58 -1.44
N GLY A 124 -9.41 -20.06 -0.24
CA GLY A 124 -10.53 -19.18 0.03
C GLY A 124 -10.45 -17.87 -0.75
N MET A 125 -9.25 -17.27 -0.85
CA MET A 125 -9.03 -16.07 -1.66
C MET A 125 -9.36 -16.32 -3.13
N LEU A 126 -8.80 -17.36 -3.74
CA LEU A 126 -9.04 -17.68 -5.15
C LEU A 126 -10.51 -18.02 -5.43
N ALA A 127 -11.16 -18.75 -4.51
CA ALA A 127 -12.60 -19.02 -4.60
C ALA A 127 -13.43 -17.73 -4.51
N GLY A 128 -13.10 -16.84 -3.58
CA GLY A 128 -13.74 -15.54 -3.42
C GLY A 128 -13.58 -14.64 -4.64
N LEU A 129 -12.39 -14.58 -5.22
CA LEU A 129 -12.13 -13.84 -6.46
C LEU A 129 -12.95 -14.38 -7.65
N ARG A 130 -13.04 -15.71 -7.78
CA ARG A 130 -13.85 -16.31 -8.85
C ARG A 130 -15.36 -16.12 -8.65
N ALA A 131 -15.81 -16.04 -7.39
CA ALA A 131 -17.21 -15.82 -7.04
C ALA A 131 -17.65 -14.35 -7.19
N ALA A 132 -16.73 -13.41 -7.06
CA ALA A 132 -17.02 -11.99 -7.25
C ALA A 132 -17.58 -11.71 -8.66
N PRO A 133 -18.52 -10.75 -8.81
CA PRO A 133 -19.03 -10.36 -10.12
C PRO A 133 -17.90 -10.01 -11.09
N ALA A 134 -18.02 -10.43 -12.35
CA ALA A 134 -17.01 -10.10 -13.35
C ALA A 134 -16.81 -8.58 -13.46
N GLY A 135 -15.56 -8.14 -13.64
CA GLY A 135 -15.23 -6.72 -13.71
C GLY A 135 -15.18 -6.01 -12.37
N SER A 136 -15.29 -6.71 -11.22
CA SER A 136 -15.12 -6.09 -9.89
C SER A 136 -13.73 -5.50 -9.72
N VAL A 137 -13.62 -4.43 -8.93
CA VAL A 137 -12.33 -3.90 -8.47
C VAL A 137 -11.86 -4.72 -7.29
N ILE A 138 -10.63 -5.20 -7.35
CA ILE A 138 -10.02 -5.98 -6.26
C ILE A 138 -8.90 -5.17 -5.64
N LEU A 139 -9.06 -4.81 -4.37
CA LEU A 139 -8.01 -4.14 -3.60
C LEU A 139 -7.00 -5.17 -3.11
N LEU A 140 -5.74 -4.93 -3.42
CA LEU A 140 -4.62 -5.81 -3.13
C LEU A 140 -3.51 -5.07 -2.38
N HIS A 141 -2.86 -5.71 -1.40
CA HIS A 141 -1.64 -5.20 -0.79
C HIS A 141 -0.43 -5.94 -1.39
N PRO A 142 0.51 -5.25 -2.05
CA PRO A 142 1.62 -5.93 -2.73
C PRO A 142 2.65 -6.50 -1.76
N CYS A 143 2.75 -5.93 -0.55
CA CYS A 143 3.62 -6.36 0.53
C CYS A 143 3.11 -5.88 1.89
N ALA A 144 3.52 -6.57 2.97
CA ALA A 144 3.20 -6.26 4.37
C ALA A 144 1.71 -5.99 4.59
N HIS A 145 0.88 -6.95 4.21
CA HIS A 145 -0.57 -6.84 4.30
C HIS A 145 -1.04 -6.32 5.66
N ASN A 146 -1.83 -5.28 5.65
CA ASN A 146 -2.40 -4.67 6.85
C ASN A 146 -3.84 -5.19 7.10
N PRO A 147 -4.14 -5.91 8.22
CA PRO A 147 -3.33 -5.97 9.44
C PRO A 147 -2.54 -7.27 9.65
N THR A 148 -2.55 -8.23 8.73
CA THR A 148 -2.13 -9.59 9.00
C THR A 148 -0.61 -9.80 8.96
N GLY A 149 0.11 -8.98 8.18
CA GLY A 149 1.53 -9.20 7.89
C GLY A 149 1.81 -10.46 7.04
N VAL A 150 0.79 -11.09 6.49
CA VAL A 150 0.90 -12.28 5.66
C VAL A 150 0.80 -11.90 4.20
N ASP A 151 1.80 -12.24 3.42
CA ASP A 151 1.87 -11.91 1.99
C ASP A 151 1.85 -13.18 1.13
N PRO A 152 1.22 -13.15 -0.05
CA PRO A 152 1.30 -14.25 -1.01
C PRO A 152 2.73 -14.44 -1.53
N THR A 153 3.12 -15.68 -1.78
CA THR A 153 4.34 -16.00 -2.52
C THR A 153 4.21 -15.58 -3.98
N GLN A 154 5.34 -15.54 -4.71
CA GLN A 154 5.30 -15.22 -6.15
C GLN A 154 4.42 -16.18 -6.95
N GLU A 155 4.42 -17.47 -6.61
CA GLU A 155 3.56 -18.46 -7.26
C GLU A 155 2.07 -18.23 -6.93
N GLN A 156 1.76 -17.86 -5.70
CA GLN A 156 0.40 -17.50 -5.32
C GLN A 156 -0.05 -16.19 -6.02
N TRP A 157 0.83 -15.21 -6.17
CA TRP A 157 0.54 -14.01 -6.96
C TRP A 157 0.22 -14.32 -8.43
N LYS A 158 0.89 -15.30 -9.03
CA LYS A 158 0.55 -15.78 -10.38
C LYS A 158 -0.85 -16.40 -10.43
N GLN A 159 -1.21 -17.20 -9.43
CA GLN A 159 -2.56 -17.79 -9.33
C GLN A 159 -3.63 -16.70 -9.13
N ILE A 160 -3.35 -15.69 -8.29
CA ILE A 160 -4.24 -14.53 -8.08
C ILE A 160 -4.44 -13.78 -9.41
N ALA A 161 -3.37 -13.47 -10.13
CA ALA A 161 -3.43 -12.80 -11.43
C ALA A 161 -4.25 -13.60 -12.45
N GLN A 162 -4.10 -14.93 -12.46
CA GLN A 162 -4.91 -15.81 -13.33
C GLN A 162 -6.40 -15.73 -12.98
N ALA A 163 -6.76 -15.85 -11.69
CA ALA A 163 -8.14 -15.75 -11.23
C ALA A 163 -8.77 -14.38 -11.58
N MET A 164 -7.98 -13.30 -11.44
CA MET A 164 -8.43 -11.97 -11.82
C MET A 164 -8.67 -11.83 -13.33
N ARG A 165 -7.81 -12.42 -14.15
CA ARG A 165 -7.96 -12.43 -15.61
C ARG A 165 -9.18 -13.23 -16.05
N GLU A 166 -9.44 -14.39 -15.43
CA GLU A 166 -10.61 -15.24 -15.70
C GLU A 166 -11.94 -14.50 -15.51
N ARG A 167 -11.94 -13.50 -14.63
CA ARG A 167 -13.13 -12.70 -14.27
C ARG A 167 -13.08 -11.26 -14.75
N ASN A 168 -12.07 -10.86 -15.52
CA ASN A 168 -11.84 -9.48 -15.96
C ASN A 168 -11.84 -8.47 -14.79
N HIS A 169 -11.31 -8.87 -13.63
CA HIS A 169 -11.22 -7.99 -12.48
C HIS A 169 -10.19 -6.89 -12.68
N PHE A 170 -10.48 -5.72 -12.10
CA PHE A 170 -9.60 -4.56 -12.11
C PHE A 170 -8.74 -4.52 -10.85
N PRO A 171 -7.40 -4.66 -10.95
CA PRO A 171 -6.51 -4.59 -9.80
C PRO A 171 -6.36 -3.16 -9.27
N PHE A 172 -6.48 -3.00 -7.96
CA PHE A 172 -6.13 -1.78 -7.26
C PHE A 172 -5.13 -2.11 -6.15
N PHE A 173 -3.88 -1.71 -6.28
CA PHE A 173 -2.85 -1.94 -5.28
C PHE A 173 -2.77 -0.80 -4.27
N ASP A 174 -2.82 -1.11 -2.96
CA ASP A 174 -2.43 -0.20 -1.88
C ASP A 174 -1.02 -0.56 -1.39
N CYS A 175 -0.04 0.27 -1.78
CA CYS A 175 1.38 0.10 -1.52
C CYS A 175 1.89 1.09 -0.46
N ALA A 176 1.73 0.73 0.81
CA ALA A 176 2.12 1.59 1.91
C ALA A 176 3.49 1.26 2.54
N TYR A 177 4.10 0.12 2.19
CA TYR A 177 5.23 -0.44 2.93
C TYR A 177 6.40 -0.89 2.07
N GLN A 178 6.49 -0.46 0.81
CA GLN A 178 7.59 -0.82 -0.09
C GLN A 178 8.95 -0.47 0.53
N GLY A 179 9.87 -1.44 0.53
CA GLY A 179 11.19 -1.34 1.14
C GLY A 179 11.20 -1.50 2.66
N PHE A 180 10.09 -1.15 3.33
CA PHE A 180 9.95 -1.32 4.76
C PHE A 180 9.51 -2.73 5.17
N ALA A 181 8.88 -3.48 4.27
CA ALA A 181 8.44 -4.84 4.53
C ALA A 181 9.63 -5.79 4.63
N SER A 182 10.43 -5.90 3.59
CA SER A 182 11.56 -6.84 3.52
C SER A 182 12.95 -6.20 3.59
N GLY A 183 13.05 -4.87 3.45
CA GLY A 183 14.32 -4.16 3.25
C GLY A 183 14.76 -4.14 1.78
N ASP A 184 13.95 -4.68 0.88
CA ASP A 184 14.25 -4.77 -0.55
C ASP A 184 13.10 -4.17 -1.37
N LEU A 185 13.38 -3.07 -2.05
CA LEU A 185 12.40 -2.32 -2.84
C LEU A 185 11.83 -3.12 -4.01
N ILE A 186 12.66 -3.96 -4.64
CA ILE A 186 12.27 -4.76 -5.82
C ILE A 186 11.38 -5.92 -5.38
N ARG A 187 11.78 -6.60 -4.31
CA ARG A 187 10.99 -7.69 -3.73
C ARG A 187 9.61 -7.22 -3.30
N ASP A 188 9.53 -6.08 -2.61
CA ASP A 188 8.27 -5.55 -2.08
C ASP A 188 7.32 -5.02 -3.17
N SER A 189 7.85 -4.64 -4.35
CA SER A 189 7.05 -4.23 -5.51
C SER A 189 6.82 -5.34 -6.55
N TRP A 190 7.29 -6.55 -6.30
CA TRP A 190 7.27 -7.63 -7.29
C TRP A 190 5.86 -7.91 -7.83
N ALA A 191 4.86 -7.94 -6.97
CA ALA A 191 3.47 -8.19 -7.37
C ALA A 191 2.96 -7.13 -8.36
N ILE A 192 3.20 -5.84 -8.06
CA ILE A 192 2.82 -4.74 -8.95
C ILE A 192 3.52 -4.89 -10.30
N ARG A 193 4.84 -5.11 -10.31
CA ARG A 193 5.63 -5.28 -11.54
C ARG A 193 5.11 -6.44 -12.36
N TYR A 194 4.85 -7.57 -11.72
CA TYR A 194 4.31 -8.75 -12.37
C TYR A 194 2.96 -8.45 -13.05
N PHE A 195 2.02 -7.78 -12.37
CA PHE A 195 0.73 -7.43 -12.97
C PHE A 195 0.87 -6.45 -14.14
N VAL A 196 1.76 -5.46 -14.04
CA VAL A 196 2.06 -4.54 -15.15
C VAL A 196 2.66 -5.29 -16.34
N ASP A 197 3.61 -6.19 -16.11
CA ASP A 197 4.24 -7.01 -17.16
C ASP A 197 3.26 -7.99 -17.81
N GLN A 198 2.26 -8.45 -17.04
CA GLN A 198 1.16 -9.25 -17.57
C GLN A 198 0.13 -8.42 -18.36
N GLY A 199 0.29 -7.11 -18.48
CA GLY A 199 -0.56 -6.22 -19.26
C GLY A 199 -1.90 -5.89 -18.63
N PHE A 200 -2.02 -5.97 -17.30
CA PHE A 200 -3.22 -5.48 -16.62
C PHE A 200 -3.32 -3.95 -16.70
N GLU A 201 -4.54 -3.47 -16.90
CA GLU A 201 -4.93 -2.12 -16.54
C GLU A 201 -5.17 -2.08 -15.04
N LEU A 202 -4.57 -1.11 -14.33
CA LEU A 202 -4.63 -1.10 -12.86
C LEU A 202 -4.39 0.28 -12.24
N CYS A 203 -4.82 0.42 -10.99
CA CYS A 203 -4.49 1.55 -10.12
C CYS A 203 -3.50 1.17 -9.02
N ILE A 204 -2.67 2.13 -8.60
CA ILE A 204 -1.76 1.96 -7.47
C ILE A 204 -1.84 3.19 -6.57
N ALA A 205 -2.12 2.98 -5.29
CA ALA A 205 -1.96 3.97 -4.23
C ALA A 205 -0.61 3.75 -3.55
N GLN A 206 0.25 4.76 -3.53
CA GLN A 206 1.58 4.70 -2.93
C GLN A 206 1.69 5.69 -1.78
N SER A 207 2.28 5.26 -0.67
CA SER A 207 2.52 6.11 0.50
C SER A 207 4.00 6.21 0.83
N PHE A 208 4.46 7.42 1.09
CA PHE A 208 5.78 7.72 1.61
C PHE A 208 5.77 7.99 3.13
N ALA A 209 4.63 7.75 3.79
CA ALA A 209 4.50 8.00 5.23
C ALA A 209 5.41 7.11 6.07
N LYS A 210 5.55 5.82 5.73
CA LYS A 210 6.28 4.83 6.54
C LYS A 210 7.72 4.71 6.09
N ASN A 211 7.95 4.42 4.81
CA ASN A 211 9.28 4.16 4.28
C ASN A 211 10.21 5.38 4.21
N PHE A 212 9.65 6.59 4.28
CA PHE A 212 10.40 7.85 4.42
C PHE A 212 10.25 8.50 5.81
N GLY A 213 9.47 7.92 6.72
CA GLY A 213 9.18 8.56 7.99
C GLY A 213 8.37 9.87 7.90
N LEU A 214 7.77 10.16 6.75
CA LEU A 214 7.05 11.40 6.45
C LEU A 214 5.59 11.38 6.88
N TYR A 215 5.27 10.78 8.03
CA TYR A 215 3.90 10.59 8.52
C TYR A 215 3.05 11.86 8.52
N GLY A 216 3.59 12.96 9.07
CA GLY A 216 2.91 14.25 9.19
C GLY A 216 2.95 15.10 7.92
N GLN A 217 3.85 14.79 6.98
CA GLN A 217 4.02 15.56 5.75
C GLN A 217 3.01 15.20 4.66
N ARG A 218 2.26 14.12 4.86
CA ARG A 218 1.18 13.69 3.98
C ARG A 218 1.61 13.58 2.51
N THR A 219 2.68 12.83 2.25
CA THR A 219 3.23 12.61 0.90
C THR A 219 2.94 11.20 0.42
N GLY A 220 2.44 11.10 -0.80
CA GLY A 220 2.13 9.86 -1.50
C GLY A 220 1.93 10.11 -2.99
N ALA A 221 1.58 9.07 -3.73
CA ALA A 221 1.26 9.17 -5.13
C ALA A 221 0.15 8.17 -5.52
N PHE A 222 -0.66 8.56 -6.48
CA PHE A 222 -1.59 7.70 -7.19
C PHE A 222 -1.06 7.47 -8.60
N HIS A 223 -1.14 6.24 -9.08
CA HIS A 223 -0.76 5.88 -10.44
C HIS A 223 -1.88 5.10 -11.11
N PHE A 224 -2.13 5.43 -12.36
CA PHE A 224 -2.92 4.61 -13.27
C PHE A 224 -2.00 4.06 -14.35
N VAL A 225 -2.12 2.77 -14.63
CA VAL A 225 -1.37 2.07 -15.67
C VAL A 225 -2.36 1.53 -16.70
N ALA A 226 -2.30 2.03 -17.93
CA ALA A 226 -3.13 1.53 -19.02
C ALA A 226 -2.64 0.15 -19.51
N ALA A 227 -3.58 -0.70 -19.91
CA ALA A 227 -3.24 -1.92 -20.64
C ALA A 227 -2.48 -1.60 -21.94
N PRO A 228 -1.58 -2.48 -22.40
CA PRO A 228 -0.90 -2.26 -23.66
C PRO A 228 -1.88 -2.32 -24.85
N GLY A 229 -1.72 -1.42 -25.81
CA GLY A 229 -2.57 -1.34 -26.99
C GLY A 229 -2.38 -0.05 -27.77
N PRO A 230 -2.98 0.07 -28.98
CA PRO A 230 -2.80 1.24 -29.85
C PRO A 230 -3.28 2.54 -29.20
N ASP A 231 -4.31 2.47 -28.35
CA ASP A 231 -4.92 3.63 -27.71
C ASP A 231 -4.36 3.91 -26.31
N ALA A 232 -3.37 3.14 -25.84
CA ALA A 232 -2.89 3.22 -24.46
C ALA A 232 -2.40 4.62 -24.08
N VAL A 233 -1.70 5.32 -24.97
CA VAL A 233 -1.18 6.68 -24.72
C VAL A 233 -2.31 7.70 -24.64
N SER A 234 -3.27 7.64 -25.55
CA SER A 234 -4.43 8.55 -25.54
C SER A 234 -5.33 8.29 -24.35
N THR A 235 -5.55 7.01 -24.00
CA THR A 235 -6.28 6.61 -22.78
C THR A 235 -5.62 7.18 -21.53
N THR A 236 -4.30 7.02 -21.39
CA THR A 236 -3.54 7.54 -20.24
C THR A 236 -3.66 9.07 -20.15
N ALA A 237 -3.56 9.79 -21.27
CA ALA A 237 -3.71 11.25 -21.29
C ALA A 237 -5.13 11.70 -20.91
N ASN A 238 -6.15 11.03 -21.43
CA ASN A 238 -7.54 11.31 -21.08
C ASN A 238 -7.82 11.07 -19.60
N ILE A 239 -7.34 9.96 -19.05
CA ILE A 239 -7.47 9.63 -17.62
C ILE A 239 -6.74 10.67 -16.78
N ALA A 240 -5.54 11.09 -17.16
CA ALA A 240 -4.82 12.16 -16.45
C ALA A 240 -5.65 13.45 -16.37
N THR A 241 -6.34 13.82 -17.45
CA THR A 241 -7.22 14.99 -17.45
C THR A 241 -8.39 14.84 -16.45
N GLN A 242 -9.00 13.66 -16.37
CA GLN A 242 -10.08 13.40 -15.42
C GLN A 242 -9.58 13.38 -13.96
N LEU A 243 -8.44 12.75 -13.71
CA LEU A 243 -7.80 12.75 -12.38
C LEU A 243 -7.42 14.15 -11.93
N SER A 244 -6.92 14.98 -12.84
CA SER A 244 -6.60 16.40 -12.59
C SER A 244 -7.86 17.17 -12.17
N SER A 245 -8.99 16.96 -12.86
CA SER A 245 -10.28 17.57 -12.51
C SER A 245 -10.77 17.14 -11.12
N LEU A 246 -10.66 15.85 -10.79
CA LEU A 246 -11.03 15.32 -9.46
C LEU A 246 -10.15 15.92 -8.37
N GLN A 247 -8.83 15.87 -8.52
CA GLN A 247 -7.88 16.38 -7.53
C GLN A 247 -8.02 17.89 -7.34
N ARG A 248 -8.29 18.64 -8.42
CA ARG A 248 -8.59 20.07 -8.34
C ARG A 248 -9.79 20.37 -7.45
N ALA A 249 -10.84 19.55 -7.55
CA ALA A 249 -12.06 19.74 -6.76
C ALA A 249 -11.84 19.35 -5.28
N GLU A 250 -11.03 18.33 -4.99
CA GLU A 250 -10.83 17.80 -3.65
C GLU A 250 -9.85 18.63 -2.82
N ILE A 251 -8.68 18.95 -3.38
CA ILE A 251 -7.57 19.55 -2.63
C ILE A 251 -6.90 20.72 -3.34
N SER A 252 -7.34 21.06 -4.55
CA SER A 252 -6.71 22.05 -5.44
C SER A 252 -5.32 21.62 -5.92
N ASN A 253 -4.37 21.44 -5.00
CA ASN A 253 -3.02 20.94 -5.23
C ASN A 253 -2.46 20.30 -3.94
N PRO A 254 -1.51 19.37 -4.06
CA PRO A 254 -0.96 18.69 -2.88
C PRO A 254 0.13 19.54 -2.19
N PRO A 255 0.49 19.20 -0.92
CA PRO A 255 1.50 19.93 -0.15
C PRO A 255 2.92 19.72 -0.70
N ALA A 256 3.72 20.77 -0.73
CA ALA A 256 5.04 20.79 -1.35
C ALA A 256 6.17 20.19 -0.51
N TYR A 257 6.22 20.48 0.81
CA TYR A 257 7.40 20.22 1.63
C TYR A 257 7.84 18.75 1.64
N GLY A 258 6.93 17.84 1.93
CA GLY A 258 7.23 16.40 1.94
C GLY A 258 7.56 15.87 0.54
N ALA A 259 6.99 16.48 -0.51
CA ALA A 259 7.28 16.12 -1.89
C ALA A 259 8.72 16.46 -2.27
N TYR A 260 9.22 17.63 -1.88
CA TYR A 260 10.61 18.01 -2.12
C TYR A 260 11.59 17.07 -1.41
N ILE A 261 11.31 16.69 -0.14
CA ILE A 261 12.15 15.75 0.59
C ILE A 261 12.21 14.40 -0.13
N ALA A 262 11.05 13.82 -0.44
CA ALA A 262 10.98 12.52 -1.09
C ALA A 262 11.60 12.56 -2.50
N SER A 263 11.32 13.61 -3.28
CA SER A 263 11.90 13.82 -4.60
C SER A 263 13.42 13.94 -4.55
N ARG A 264 13.95 14.69 -3.58
CA ARG A 264 15.41 14.86 -3.42
C ARG A 264 16.10 13.53 -3.14
N ILE A 265 15.53 12.70 -2.25
CA ILE A 265 16.08 11.39 -1.94
C ILE A 265 16.01 10.46 -3.16
N LEU A 266 14.87 10.43 -3.85
CA LEU A 266 14.66 9.51 -4.95
C LEU A 266 15.49 9.83 -6.22
N ASN A 267 15.89 11.08 -6.40
CA ASN A 267 16.61 11.54 -7.59
C ASN A 267 18.12 11.77 -7.36
N ASP A 268 18.60 11.66 -6.13
CA ASP A 268 20.02 11.77 -5.80
C ASP A 268 20.60 10.38 -5.45
N PRO A 269 21.52 9.83 -6.25
CA PRO A 269 22.02 8.47 -6.04
C PRO A 269 22.65 8.24 -4.67
N GLN A 270 23.28 9.25 -4.08
CA GLN A 270 23.90 9.11 -2.76
C GLN A 270 22.86 9.08 -1.65
N LEU A 271 21.86 9.97 -1.71
CA LEU A 271 20.75 10.00 -0.76
C LEU A 271 19.88 8.74 -0.90
N PHE A 272 19.67 8.27 -2.13
CA PHE A 272 18.94 7.04 -2.41
C PHE A 272 19.61 5.83 -1.76
N ALA A 273 20.93 5.66 -1.95
CA ALA A 273 21.69 4.57 -1.33
C ALA A 273 21.63 4.62 0.22
N MET A 274 21.75 5.82 0.82
CA MET A 274 21.59 5.99 2.26
C MET A 274 20.20 5.59 2.73
N TRP A 275 19.16 5.99 2.00
CA TRP A 275 17.80 5.62 2.32
C TRP A 275 17.54 4.11 2.21
N GLU A 276 18.11 3.43 1.21
CA GLU A 276 18.03 1.97 1.13
C GLU A 276 18.70 1.30 2.35
N ASP A 277 19.84 1.81 2.83
CA ASP A 277 20.51 1.30 4.03
C ASP A 277 19.65 1.54 5.29
N ASP A 278 19.02 2.69 5.40
CA ASP A 278 18.08 3.00 6.47
C ASP A 278 16.86 2.04 6.46
N LEU A 279 16.31 1.74 5.28
CA LEU A 279 15.21 0.77 5.12
C LEU A 279 15.63 -0.64 5.56
N ARG A 280 16.81 -1.09 5.13
CA ARG A 280 17.37 -2.39 5.55
C ARG A 280 17.56 -2.46 7.06
N THR A 281 18.04 -1.38 7.66
CA THR A 281 18.23 -1.29 9.12
C THR A 281 16.91 -1.38 9.86
N MET A 282 15.89 -0.65 9.42
CA MET A 282 14.57 -0.63 10.07
C MET A 282 13.84 -1.97 9.92
N SER A 283 13.79 -2.52 8.72
CA SER A 283 13.14 -3.82 8.45
C SER A 283 13.86 -4.95 9.17
N GLY A 284 15.20 -4.96 9.16
CA GLY A 284 16.05 -5.92 9.87
C GLY A 284 15.77 -5.90 11.38
N ARG A 285 15.68 -4.72 11.98
CA ARG A 285 15.32 -4.59 13.40
C ARG A 285 13.96 -5.22 13.73
N ILE A 286 12.95 -5.01 12.88
CA ILE A 286 11.63 -5.61 13.10
C ILE A 286 11.71 -7.14 13.01
N ILE A 287 12.41 -7.65 12.00
CA ILE A 287 12.64 -9.09 11.81
C ILE A 287 13.34 -9.70 13.03
N ASP A 288 14.36 -9.03 13.56
CA ASP A 288 15.09 -9.52 14.74
C ASP A 288 14.23 -9.49 16.02
N MET A 289 13.38 -8.48 16.17
CA MET A 289 12.43 -8.43 17.29
C MET A 289 11.40 -9.58 17.21
N ARG A 290 10.92 -9.93 16.01
CA ARG A 290 10.05 -11.08 15.78
C ARG A 290 10.75 -12.40 16.15
N LYS A 291 11.97 -12.60 15.67
CA LYS A 291 12.80 -13.78 16.03
C LYS A 291 13.01 -13.87 17.54
N GLY A 292 13.41 -12.77 18.17
CA GLY A 292 13.63 -12.73 19.62
C GLY A 292 12.36 -12.99 20.44
N LEU A 293 11.20 -12.52 19.99
CA LEU A 293 9.91 -12.81 20.63
C LEU A 293 9.58 -14.30 20.53
N ARG A 294 9.65 -14.88 19.33
CA ARG A 294 9.41 -16.31 19.11
C ARG A 294 10.33 -17.17 19.98
N GLN A 295 11.62 -16.95 19.93
CA GLN A 295 12.62 -17.69 20.71
C GLN A 295 12.33 -17.63 22.22
N ARG A 296 11.92 -16.49 22.75
CA ARG A 296 11.59 -16.35 24.18
C ARG A 296 10.31 -17.07 24.57
N LEU A 297 9.30 -17.11 23.70
CA LEU A 297 8.06 -17.84 23.93
C LEU A 297 8.33 -19.34 23.92
N GLU A 298 9.10 -19.84 22.95
CA GLU A 298 9.49 -21.24 22.83
C GLU A 298 10.38 -21.70 24.02
N ALA A 299 11.37 -20.90 24.39
CA ALA A 299 12.26 -21.19 25.51
C ALA A 299 11.54 -21.25 26.89
N LYS A 300 10.44 -20.52 27.03
CA LYS A 300 9.58 -20.54 28.23
C LYS A 300 8.56 -21.67 28.20
N GLY A 301 8.54 -22.54 27.18
CA GLY A 301 7.53 -23.57 27.02
C GLY A 301 6.10 -22.99 26.91
N THR A 302 5.93 -21.78 26.43
CA THR A 302 4.60 -21.16 26.29
C THR A 302 3.73 -21.98 25.36
N PRO A 303 2.54 -22.45 25.80
CA PRO A 303 1.68 -23.27 24.96
C PRO A 303 1.27 -22.56 23.64
N GLY A 304 1.26 -23.32 22.55
CA GLY A 304 0.87 -22.84 21.23
C GLY A 304 1.97 -23.00 20.18
N LYS A 305 1.65 -22.56 18.96
CA LYS A 305 2.58 -22.52 17.83
C LYS A 305 2.93 -21.06 17.54
N TRP A 306 4.21 -20.74 17.42
CA TRP A 306 4.70 -19.35 17.33
C TRP A 306 5.38 -19.01 16.01
N GLU A 307 5.38 -19.94 15.04
CA GLU A 307 6.00 -19.76 13.72
C GLU A 307 5.46 -18.52 13.00
N HIS A 308 4.15 -18.29 13.10
CA HIS A 308 3.49 -17.16 12.48
C HIS A 308 4.10 -15.80 12.85
N ILE A 309 4.75 -15.67 14.02
CA ILE A 309 5.43 -14.43 14.43
C ILE A 309 6.58 -14.10 13.47
N THR A 310 7.30 -15.12 12.99
CA THR A 310 8.43 -14.97 12.09
C THR A 310 8.06 -15.08 10.62
N ASP A 311 6.92 -15.71 10.30
CA ASP A 311 6.42 -15.84 8.94
C ASP A 311 5.73 -14.56 8.44
N GLN A 312 5.17 -13.79 9.37
CA GLN A 312 4.60 -12.47 9.08
C GLN A 312 5.70 -11.42 8.84
N ILE A 313 5.42 -10.47 7.96
CA ILE A 313 6.35 -9.43 7.54
C ILE A 313 5.76 -8.02 7.77
N GLY A 314 6.62 -7.00 7.83
CA GLY A 314 6.22 -5.61 7.97
C GLY A 314 5.94 -5.20 9.42
N MET A 315 5.29 -4.03 9.58
CA MET A 315 5.12 -3.36 10.88
C MET A 315 4.16 -4.08 11.83
N PHE A 316 3.22 -4.85 11.30
CA PHE A 316 2.15 -5.44 12.10
C PHE A 316 2.45 -6.90 12.45
N SER A 317 2.09 -7.29 13.66
CA SER A 317 2.09 -8.68 14.10
C SER A 317 0.68 -9.08 14.49
N PHE A 318 0.09 -9.97 13.72
CA PHE A 318 -1.21 -10.55 14.04
C PHE A 318 -1.00 -11.70 15.02
N THR A 319 -1.07 -11.39 16.32
CA THR A 319 -0.64 -12.30 17.39
C THR A 319 -1.59 -13.47 17.64
N GLY A 320 -2.85 -13.33 17.24
CA GLY A 320 -3.90 -14.32 17.55
C GLY A 320 -4.32 -14.35 19.03
N LEU A 321 -3.94 -13.33 19.82
CA LEU A 321 -4.40 -13.19 21.20
C LEU A 321 -5.89 -12.87 21.24
N THR A 322 -6.57 -13.44 22.25
CA THR A 322 -7.99 -13.16 22.50
C THR A 322 -8.18 -11.78 23.16
N GLU A 323 -9.39 -11.23 23.06
CA GLU A 323 -9.72 -9.95 23.69
C GLU A 323 -9.42 -9.92 25.19
N PRO A 324 -9.78 -10.94 26.01
CA PRO A 324 -9.42 -10.99 27.41
C PRO A 324 -7.90 -10.97 27.66
N GLN A 325 -7.12 -11.63 26.79
CA GLN A 325 -5.65 -11.62 26.88
C GLN A 325 -5.07 -10.24 26.57
N VAL A 326 -5.59 -9.56 25.54
CA VAL A 326 -5.18 -8.19 25.18
C VAL A 326 -5.53 -7.23 26.31
N LYS A 327 -6.72 -7.35 26.91
CA LYS A 327 -7.15 -6.54 28.05
C LYS A 327 -6.22 -6.75 29.26
N LEU A 328 -5.90 -8.00 29.58
CA LEU A 328 -4.97 -8.34 30.66
C LEU A 328 -3.57 -7.74 30.44
N LEU A 329 -3.06 -7.83 29.20
CA LEU A 329 -1.76 -7.24 28.85
C LEU A 329 -1.76 -5.73 29.03
N LYS A 330 -2.85 -5.07 28.63
CA LYS A 330 -3.00 -3.60 28.79
C LYS A 330 -3.08 -3.21 30.27
N GLU A 331 -3.94 -3.85 31.05
CA GLU A 331 -4.25 -3.44 32.43
C GLU A 331 -3.12 -3.79 33.42
N LYS A 332 -2.51 -4.97 33.25
CA LYS A 332 -1.53 -5.48 34.20
C LYS A 332 -0.09 -5.18 33.79
N TYR A 333 0.19 -5.17 32.50
CA TYR A 333 1.57 -5.08 32.00
C TYR A 333 1.82 -3.82 31.15
N HIS A 334 0.81 -2.96 30.95
CA HIS A 334 0.90 -1.74 30.15
C HIS A 334 1.40 -2.00 28.70
N VAL A 335 1.08 -3.19 28.16
CA VAL A 335 1.33 -3.54 26.76
C VAL A 335 0.08 -3.18 25.96
N TYR A 336 0.19 -2.15 25.13
CA TYR A 336 -0.93 -1.63 24.34
C TYR A 336 -0.92 -2.29 22.97
N MET A 337 -2.06 -2.89 22.61
CA MET A 337 -2.29 -3.56 21.32
C MET A 337 -3.63 -3.11 20.77
N VAL A 338 -3.73 -3.03 19.44
CA VAL A 338 -5.00 -2.84 18.75
C VAL A 338 -5.67 -4.20 18.61
N PHE A 339 -6.90 -4.32 19.10
CA PHE A 339 -7.71 -5.50 18.84
C PHE A 339 -8.31 -5.36 17.42
N PRO A 340 -8.14 -6.35 16.54
CA PRO A 340 -8.77 -6.28 15.24
C PRO A 340 -10.28 -6.32 15.45
N PHE A 341 -10.97 -5.24 15.07
CA PHE A 341 -12.42 -5.19 15.00
C PHE A 341 -12.89 -6.18 13.92
N SER A 342 -13.23 -7.39 14.33
CA SER A 342 -14.09 -8.27 13.56
C SER A 342 -15.55 -7.86 13.89
N SER A 343 -16.01 -6.73 13.39
CA SER A 343 -17.44 -6.54 13.28
C SER A 343 -17.85 -6.97 11.88
N PRO A 344 -18.67 -8.02 11.74
CA PRO A 344 -19.50 -8.12 10.57
C PRO A 344 -20.34 -6.84 10.59
N LEU A 345 -20.38 -6.15 9.45
CA LEU A 345 -21.40 -5.11 9.23
C LEU A 345 -22.75 -5.75 9.56
N ALA A 346 -23.33 -5.39 10.71
CA ALA A 346 -24.72 -5.70 10.96
C ALA A 346 -25.50 -5.07 9.81
N PRO A 347 -26.41 -5.79 9.16
CA PRO A 347 -27.25 -5.19 8.14
C PRO A 347 -27.96 -4.02 8.83
N LEU A 348 -27.80 -2.81 8.27
CA LEU A 348 -28.61 -1.67 8.64
C LEU A 348 -30.06 -2.11 8.42
N GLY A 349 -30.79 -2.33 9.51
CA GLY A 349 -32.16 -2.74 9.48
C GLY A 349 -33.00 -1.73 8.66
N SER A 350 -33.88 -2.31 7.88
CA SER A 350 -34.90 -1.69 7.05
C SER A 350 -35.65 -0.58 7.73
#